data_0914d21cfd6bd3bbf8734be64d119fd0
#
_entry.id   0914d21cfd6bd3bbf8734be64d119fd0
#
_cell.length_a   1.000
_cell.length_b   1.000
_cell.length_c   1.000
_cell.angle_alpha   90.00
_cell.angle_beta   90.00
_cell.angle_gamma   90.00
#
_symmetry.space_group_name_H-M   'P 1'
#
loop_
_entity.id
_entity.type
_entity.pdbx_description
1 polymer ?
#
loop_
_entity_poly.entity_id
_entity_poly.type
_entity_poly.pdbx_seq_one_letter_code
_entity_poly.pdbx_strand_id
1 'polypeptide(L)'
;MKRFLGISLFACLASTLLFARTPQEAANIASQFIQQSQTAPIQRLQRATSAISTQHPVQLVYTKYQADNTPAVFVFNDLQSDGFVMVSAEDNARTILGYSDHESFDHTDIPENMQFWLTMYANELSRAKTMTSHIGIRRVGGAINDPLPNIEPILGETIWGQGKPFNNLCPIINGERSVAGCVATAISQIMYAHK
;
A
#
# COMPACT_ATOMS: atom_id res chain seq x y z
N MET A 1 -22.81 -35.25 -55.33
CA MET A 1 -21.79 -35.31 -54.25
C MET A 1 -21.58 -33.91 -53.68
N LYS A 2 -22.22 -33.60 -52.54
CA LYS A 2 -22.10 -32.27 -51.90
C LYS A 2 -21.31 -32.51 -50.58
N ARG A 3 -20.09 -31.97 -50.53
CA ARG A 3 -19.25 -32.02 -49.34
C ARG A 3 -19.62 -30.83 -48.46
N PHE A 4 -20.23 -31.09 -47.30
CA PHE A 4 -20.41 -30.09 -46.22
C PHE A 4 -19.11 -29.98 -45.44
N LEU A 5 -18.50 -28.80 -45.52
CA LEU A 5 -17.36 -28.42 -44.72
C LEU A 5 -17.87 -27.89 -43.39
N GLY A 6 -17.78 -28.67 -42.32
CA GLY A 6 -18.13 -28.24 -40.97
C GLY A 6 -17.07 -27.29 -40.42
N ILE A 7 -17.42 -26.02 -40.33
CA ILE A 7 -16.61 -25.03 -39.59
C ILE A 7 -16.93 -25.20 -38.09
N SER A 8 -16.01 -25.85 -37.36
CA SER A 8 -16.07 -25.92 -35.92
C SER A 8 -15.65 -24.56 -35.36
N LEU A 9 -16.62 -23.80 -34.91
CA LEU A 9 -16.39 -22.54 -34.19
C LEU A 9 -15.98 -22.87 -32.75
N PHE A 10 -14.68 -22.90 -32.48
CA PHE A 10 -14.14 -23.04 -31.15
C PHE A 10 -14.28 -21.69 -30.44
N ALA A 11 -15.44 -21.46 -29.81
CA ALA A 11 -15.64 -20.31 -28.94
C ALA A 11 -14.84 -20.54 -27.64
N CYS A 12 -13.64 -19.97 -27.61
CA CYS A 12 -12.83 -19.90 -26.41
C CYS A 12 -13.52 -18.88 -25.45
N LEU A 13 -14.39 -19.37 -24.56
CA LEU A 13 -14.90 -18.60 -23.44
C LEU A 13 -13.75 -18.39 -22.44
N ALA A 14 -12.91 -17.41 -22.66
CA ALA A 14 -12.02 -16.88 -21.65
C ALA A 14 -12.83 -15.98 -20.71
N SER A 15 -13.63 -16.57 -19.84
CA SER A 15 -14.21 -15.86 -18.70
C SER A 15 -13.13 -15.70 -17.62
N THR A 16 -12.18 -14.79 -17.87
CA THR A 16 -11.28 -14.33 -16.82
C THR A 16 -12.06 -13.38 -15.92
N LEU A 17 -12.55 -13.89 -14.81
CA LEU A 17 -12.90 -13.07 -13.66
C LEU A 17 -11.60 -12.49 -13.10
N LEU A 18 -11.10 -11.42 -13.73
CA LEU A 18 -9.93 -10.69 -13.28
C LEU A 18 -10.34 -9.79 -12.10
N PHE A 19 -10.13 -10.27 -10.89
CA PHE A 19 -10.11 -9.46 -9.67
C PHE A 19 -8.69 -8.97 -9.34
N ALA A 20 -7.74 -9.18 -10.22
CA ALA A 20 -6.34 -8.82 -10.02
C ALA A 20 -5.88 -7.83 -11.11
N ARG A 21 -5.15 -6.79 -10.68
CA ARG A 21 -4.54 -5.82 -11.57
C ARG A 21 -3.44 -6.46 -12.41
N THR A 22 -3.36 -6.07 -13.65
CA THR A 22 -2.22 -6.40 -14.51
C THR A 22 -1.00 -5.55 -14.11
N PRO A 23 0.23 -6.00 -14.41
CA PRO A 23 1.44 -5.20 -14.19
C PRO A 23 1.38 -3.83 -14.87
N GLN A 24 0.71 -3.72 -16.01
CA GLN A 24 0.57 -2.46 -16.75
C GLN A 24 -0.38 -1.48 -16.03
N GLU A 25 -1.50 -1.96 -15.51
CA GLU A 25 -2.40 -1.15 -14.70
C GLU A 25 -1.72 -0.66 -13.43
N ALA A 26 -0.97 -1.55 -12.77
CA ALA A 26 -0.18 -1.21 -11.59
C ALA A 26 0.92 -0.17 -11.90
N ALA A 27 1.58 -0.26 -13.07
CA ALA A 27 2.56 0.72 -13.53
C ALA A 27 1.92 2.10 -13.75
N ASN A 28 0.72 2.14 -14.34
CA ASN A 28 -0.01 3.40 -14.52
C ASN A 28 -0.35 4.05 -13.17
N ILE A 29 -0.75 3.25 -12.19
CA ILE A 29 -1.04 3.71 -10.83
C ILE A 29 0.22 4.25 -10.15
N ALA A 30 1.34 3.51 -10.22
CA ALA A 30 2.62 3.94 -9.64
C ALA A 30 3.09 5.27 -10.25
N SER A 31 3.04 5.39 -11.58
CA SER A 31 3.37 6.61 -12.32
C SER A 31 2.52 7.81 -11.87
N GLN A 32 1.22 7.64 -11.75
CA GLN A 32 0.30 8.69 -11.30
C GLN A 32 0.58 9.09 -9.83
N PHE A 33 0.85 8.11 -8.96
CA PHE A 33 1.15 8.37 -7.57
C PHE A 33 2.42 9.20 -7.40
N ILE A 34 3.53 8.82 -8.06
CA ILE A 34 4.79 9.55 -8.03
C ILE A 34 4.60 10.97 -8.55
N GLN A 35 3.92 11.12 -9.68
CA GLN A 35 3.65 12.42 -10.27
C GLN A 35 2.84 13.34 -9.33
N GLN A 36 1.91 12.79 -8.57
CA GLN A 36 1.10 13.55 -7.59
C GLN A 36 1.90 13.91 -6.34
N SER A 37 2.75 13.02 -5.85
CA SER A 37 3.56 13.24 -4.65
C SER A 37 4.63 14.30 -4.85
N GLN A 38 5.21 14.38 -6.04
CA GLN A 38 6.23 15.38 -6.40
C GLN A 38 5.64 16.78 -6.67
N THR A 39 4.32 16.90 -6.82
CA THR A 39 3.67 18.16 -7.12
C THR A 39 3.33 18.90 -5.82
N ALA A 40 4.07 19.97 -5.51
CA ALA A 40 3.77 20.84 -4.38
C ALA A 40 2.35 21.45 -4.49
N PRO A 41 1.67 21.77 -3.37
CA PRO A 41 0.28 22.25 -3.36
C PRO A 41 0.01 23.48 -4.27
N ILE A 42 1.01 24.32 -4.48
CA ILE A 42 0.91 25.55 -5.27
C ILE A 42 0.77 25.26 -6.77
N GLN A 43 1.30 24.16 -7.27
CA GLN A 43 1.23 23.80 -8.70
C GLN A 43 -0.10 23.12 -9.10
N ARG A 44 -0.92 22.68 -8.14
CA ARG A 44 -2.24 22.10 -8.42
C ARG A 44 -3.20 23.08 -9.08
N LEU A 45 -3.09 24.38 -8.77
CA LEU A 45 -3.97 25.40 -9.37
C LEU A 45 -3.61 25.73 -10.83
N GLN A 46 -2.36 25.54 -11.24
CA GLN A 46 -1.91 25.88 -12.61
C GLN A 46 -2.11 24.75 -13.61
N ARG A 47 -2.42 23.52 -13.16
CA ARG A 47 -2.49 22.32 -14.01
C ARG A 47 -3.81 22.10 -14.71
N ALA A 48 -4.82 22.93 -14.44
CA ALA A 48 -6.13 22.80 -15.08
C ALA A 48 -6.14 23.16 -16.58
N THR A 49 -5.03 23.66 -17.13
CA THR A 49 -4.96 24.19 -18.51
C THR A 49 -3.94 23.51 -19.43
N SER A 50 -3.19 22.49 -18.99
CA SER A 50 -2.20 21.80 -19.85
C SER A 50 -2.28 20.29 -19.69
N ALA A 51 -3.20 19.68 -20.42
CA ALA A 51 -3.31 18.23 -20.54
C ALA A 51 -2.35 17.69 -21.61
N ILE A 52 -1.04 17.65 -21.32
CA ILE A 52 -0.14 16.67 -21.90
C ILE A 52 0.41 15.89 -20.71
N SER A 53 -0.30 14.83 -20.34
CA SER A 53 0.14 13.88 -19.32
C SER A 53 1.25 13.02 -19.93
N THR A 54 2.49 13.51 -19.87
CA THR A 54 3.65 12.63 -20.00
C THR A 54 3.63 11.75 -18.76
N GLN A 55 3.34 10.48 -18.96
CA GLN A 55 3.32 9.48 -17.92
C GLN A 55 4.71 9.42 -17.26
N HIS A 56 4.77 9.54 -15.93
CA HIS A 56 6.03 9.47 -15.19
C HIS A 56 6.64 8.07 -15.40
N PRO A 57 7.89 7.95 -15.86
CA PRO A 57 8.47 6.64 -16.20
C PRO A 57 8.79 5.86 -14.93
N VAL A 58 8.28 4.63 -14.87
CA VAL A 58 8.52 3.67 -13.78
C VAL A 58 8.94 2.33 -14.35
N GLN A 59 9.74 1.57 -13.60
CA GLN A 59 10.19 0.24 -13.95
C GLN A 59 9.72 -0.77 -12.92
N LEU A 60 9.04 -1.85 -13.38
CA LEU A 60 8.76 -3.00 -12.52
C LEU A 60 10.06 -3.71 -12.19
N VAL A 61 10.45 -3.74 -10.92
CA VAL A 61 11.69 -4.35 -10.43
C VAL A 61 11.46 -5.61 -9.61
N TYR A 62 10.28 -5.78 -9.03
CA TYR A 62 9.98 -6.95 -8.21
C TYR A 62 8.48 -7.27 -8.22
N THR A 63 8.17 -8.55 -8.16
CA THR A 63 6.80 -9.05 -7.95
C THR A 63 6.79 -10.07 -6.82
N LYS A 64 6.04 -9.79 -5.77
CA LYS A 64 5.76 -10.76 -4.71
C LYS A 64 4.55 -11.58 -5.11
N TYR A 65 4.68 -12.90 -5.04
CA TYR A 65 3.60 -13.84 -5.35
C TYR A 65 2.95 -14.38 -4.07
N GLN A 66 1.69 -14.75 -4.17
CA GLN A 66 0.94 -15.53 -3.19
C GLN A 66 1.31 -17.03 -3.26
N ALA A 67 0.80 -17.82 -2.32
CA ALA A 67 1.05 -19.26 -2.29
C ALA A 67 0.45 -20.01 -3.51
N ASP A 68 -0.60 -19.45 -4.12
CA ASP A 68 -1.23 -19.96 -5.34
C ASP A 68 -0.54 -19.50 -6.63
N ASN A 69 0.64 -18.89 -6.51
CA ASN A 69 1.44 -18.32 -7.60
C ASN A 69 0.76 -17.18 -8.37
N THR A 70 -0.26 -16.54 -7.78
CA THR A 70 -0.80 -15.29 -8.32
C THR A 70 -0.02 -14.08 -7.78
N PRO A 71 0.12 -12.99 -8.55
CA PRO A 71 0.76 -11.77 -8.06
C PRO A 71 0.02 -11.21 -6.84
N ALA A 72 0.77 -10.73 -5.85
CA ALA A 72 0.25 -10.03 -4.68
C ALA A 72 0.64 -8.55 -4.68
N VAL A 73 1.93 -8.28 -4.86
CA VAL A 73 2.49 -6.93 -4.82
C VAL A 73 3.42 -6.73 -6.00
N PHE A 74 3.27 -5.61 -6.67
CA PHE A 74 4.21 -5.11 -7.67
C PHE A 74 5.05 -3.98 -7.07
N VAL A 75 6.35 -3.99 -7.29
CA VAL A 75 7.26 -2.92 -6.87
C VAL A 75 7.87 -2.25 -8.10
N PHE A 76 7.67 -0.94 -8.17
CA PHE A 76 8.16 -0.12 -9.27
C PHE A 76 9.17 0.89 -8.76
N ASN A 77 10.34 0.95 -9.39
CA ASN A 77 11.28 2.04 -9.18
C ASN A 77 10.93 3.23 -10.08
N ASP A 78 11.17 4.42 -9.54
CA ASP A 78 11.17 5.67 -10.31
C ASP A 78 12.40 5.70 -11.22
N LEU A 79 12.23 6.06 -12.49
CA LEU A 79 13.34 6.18 -13.44
C LEU A 79 13.90 7.61 -13.57
N GLN A 80 13.28 8.58 -12.92
CA GLN A 80 13.73 10.00 -12.96
C GLN A 80 14.36 10.46 -11.65
N SER A 81 14.04 9.80 -10.54
CA SER A 81 14.61 10.08 -9.22
C SER A 81 14.80 8.79 -8.44
N ASP A 82 15.54 8.86 -7.34
CA ASP A 82 15.56 7.77 -6.38
C ASP A 82 14.17 7.62 -5.74
N GLY A 83 13.70 6.38 -5.63
CA GLY A 83 12.41 6.09 -5.02
C GLY A 83 11.75 4.84 -5.60
N PHE A 84 10.78 4.31 -4.86
CA PHE A 84 9.97 3.19 -5.32
C PHE A 84 8.53 3.28 -4.80
N VAL A 85 7.63 2.55 -5.46
CA VAL A 85 6.23 2.41 -5.05
C VAL A 85 5.82 0.95 -5.08
N MET A 86 5.16 0.50 -4.02
CA MET A 86 4.54 -0.82 -3.91
C MET A 86 3.04 -0.73 -4.19
N VAL A 87 2.58 -1.44 -5.21
CA VAL A 87 1.18 -1.46 -5.66
C VAL A 87 0.58 -2.84 -5.41
N SER A 88 -0.60 -2.90 -4.81
CA SER A 88 -1.35 -4.15 -4.67
C SER A 88 -1.79 -4.69 -6.03
N ALA A 89 -1.66 -6.00 -6.24
CA ALA A 89 -2.25 -6.69 -7.38
C ALA A 89 -3.76 -6.91 -7.23
N GLU A 90 -4.33 -6.80 -6.03
CA GLU A 90 -5.75 -7.03 -5.77
C GLU A 90 -6.55 -5.73 -5.83
N ASP A 91 -7.65 -5.73 -6.60
CA ASP A 91 -8.50 -4.56 -6.81
C ASP A 91 -9.31 -4.14 -5.58
N ASN A 92 -9.65 -5.10 -4.75
CA ASN A 92 -10.46 -4.91 -3.54
C ASN A 92 -9.61 -4.58 -2.30
N ALA A 93 -8.31 -4.40 -2.46
CA ALA A 93 -7.40 -4.01 -1.42
C ALA A 93 -6.90 -2.57 -1.60
N ARG A 94 -6.21 -2.04 -0.57
CA ARG A 94 -5.55 -0.74 -0.66
C ARG A 94 -4.55 -0.75 -1.83
N THR A 95 -4.67 0.23 -2.71
CA THR A 95 -3.92 0.25 -3.96
C THR A 95 -2.42 0.49 -3.74
N ILE A 96 -2.05 1.54 -3.00
CA ILE A 96 -0.66 1.83 -2.63
C ILE A 96 -0.39 1.24 -1.26
N LEU A 97 0.54 0.29 -1.19
CA LEU A 97 0.91 -0.41 0.05
C LEU A 97 2.05 0.28 0.77
N GLY A 98 2.94 0.93 0.04
CA GLY A 98 4.06 1.66 0.57
C GLY A 98 4.85 2.36 -0.53
N TYR A 99 5.73 3.28 -0.14
CA TYR A 99 6.63 3.98 -1.05
C TYR A 99 7.85 4.52 -0.30
N SER A 100 8.89 4.81 -1.06
CA SER A 100 10.03 5.63 -0.65
C SER A 100 10.26 6.70 -1.73
N ASP A 101 10.71 7.87 -1.32
CA ASP A 101 11.10 8.98 -2.19
C ASP A 101 12.61 9.26 -2.17
N HIS A 102 13.38 8.38 -1.52
CA HIS A 102 14.82 8.58 -1.30
C HIS A 102 15.69 7.42 -1.80
N GLU A 103 15.14 6.21 -1.91
CA GLU A 103 15.90 5.00 -2.24
C GLU A 103 15.16 4.15 -3.25
N SER A 104 15.85 3.66 -4.26
CA SER A 104 15.33 2.66 -5.19
C SER A 104 15.29 1.28 -4.54
N PHE A 105 14.30 0.46 -4.91
CA PHE A 105 14.19 -0.90 -4.41
C PHE A 105 15.21 -1.80 -5.08
N ASP A 106 16.11 -2.40 -4.30
CA ASP A 106 17.04 -3.43 -4.76
C ASP A 106 16.45 -4.82 -4.50
N HIS A 107 16.07 -5.50 -5.58
CA HIS A 107 15.50 -6.86 -5.50
C HIS A 107 16.56 -7.94 -5.25
N THR A 108 17.84 -7.62 -5.35
CA THR A 108 18.95 -8.57 -5.11
C THR A 108 19.38 -8.60 -3.64
N ASP A 109 19.11 -7.52 -2.91
CA ASP A 109 19.40 -7.40 -1.47
C ASP A 109 18.20 -6.83 -0.71
N ILE A 110 17.17 -7.63 -0.57
CA ILE A 110 15.96 -7.23 0.16
C ILE A 110 16.18 -7.45 1.66
N PRO A 111 16.17 -6.40 2.51
CA PRO A 111 16.31 -6.52 3.96
C PRO A 111 15.26 -7.46 4.58
N GLU A 112 15.63 -8.21 5.62
CA GLU A 112 14.73 -9.19 6.28
C GLU A 112 13.40 -8.60 6.73
N ASN A 113 13.41 -7.38 7.28
CA ASN A 113 12.19 -6.68 7.67
C ASN A 113 11.29 -6.38 6.46
N MET A 114 11.85 -6.01 5.32
CA MET A 114 11.08 -5.78 4.09
C MET A 114 10.53 -7.11 3.54
N GLN A 115 11.32 -8.20 3.57
CA GLN A 115 10.85 -9.54 3.18
C GLN A 115 9.66 -9.98 4.05
N PHE A 116 9.73 -9.71 5.37
CA PHE A 116 8.64 -9.97 6.30
C PHE A 116 7.39 -9.18 5.92
N TRP A 117 7.50 -7.86 5.68
CA TRP A 117 6.37 -7.02 5.27
C TRP A 117 5.74 -7.46 3.96
N LEU A 118 6.54 -7.76 2.94
CA LEU A 118 6.05 -8.27 1.65
C LEU A 118 5.30 -9.59 1.82
N THR A 119 5.77 -10.47 2.71
CA THR A 119 5.10 -11.73 3.02
C THR A 119 3.79 -11.51 3.77
N MET A 120 3.76 -10.59 4.73
CA MET A 120 2.55 -10.19 5.43
C MET A 120 1.49 -9.66 4.46
N TYR A 121 1.86 -8.73 3.56
CA TYR A 121 0.96 -8.20 2.55
C TYR A 121 0.41 -9.31 1.63
N ALA A 122 1.26 -10.23 1.15
CA ALA A 122 0.82 -11.33 0.31
C ALA A 122 -0.23 -12.22 1.02
N ASN A 123 -0.02 -12.51 2.31
CA ASN A 123 -0.96 -13.28 3.12
C ASN A 123 -2.27 -12.54 3.36
N GLU A 124 -2.23 -11.25 3.69
CA GLU A 124 -3.43 -10.43 3.91
C GLU A 124 -4.24 -10.26 2.61
N LEU A 125 -3.59 -10.06 1.48
CA LEU A 125 -4.26 -9.96 0.18
C LEU A 125 -4.92 -11.27 -0.21
N SER A 126 -4.28 -12.42 0.08
CA SER A 126 -4.87 -13.75 -0.12
C SER A 126 -6.14 -13.93 0.73
N ARG A 127 -6.12 -13.50 1.99
CA ARG A 127 -7.30 -13.52 2.88
C ARG A 127 -8.40 -12.60 2.38
N ALA A 128 -8.08 -11.38 1.97
CA ALA A 128 -9.05 -10.43 1.44
C ALA A 128 -9.78 -10.99 0.22
N LYS A 129 -9.07 -11.71 -0.65
CA LYS A 129 -9.63 -12.39 -1.82
C LYS A 129 -10.67 -13.45 -1.44
N THR A 130 -10.40 -14.25 -0.41
CA THR A 130 -11.33 -15.28 0.08
C THR A 130 -12.51 -14.69 0.84
N MET A 131 -12.31 -13.65 1.63
CA MET A 131 -13.36 -12.99 2.38
C MET A 131 -14.39 -12.31 1.47
N THR A 132 -13.96 -11.69 0.39
CA THR A 132 -14.85 -11.05 -0.60
C THR A 132 -15.76 -12.08 -1.29
N SER A 133 -15.29 -13.31 -1.42
CA SER A 133 -16.09 -14.43 -1.98
C SER A 133 -17.21 -14.90 -1.05
N HIS A 134 -17.09 -14.71 0.26
CA HIS A 134 -18.06 -15.19 1.25
C HIS A 134 -19.00 -14.13 1.81
N ILE A 135 -18.58 -12.89 1.80
CA ILE A 135 -19.40 -11.76 2.25
C ILE A 135 -19.56 -10.88 1.01
N GLY A 136 -20.76 -10.73 0.52
CA GLY A 136 -21.06 -9.74 -0.54
C GLY A 136 -20.73 -8.34 -0.04
N ILE A 137 -19.46 -8.09 0.24
CA ILE A 137 -18.97 -6.79 0.66
C ILE A 137 -19.12 -5.88 -0.55
N ARG A 138 -20.19 -5.12 -0.52
CA ARG A 138 -20.43 -3.99 -1.37
C ARG A 138 -19.14 -3.19 -1.41
N ARG A 139 -18.50 -3.12 -2.59
CA ARG A 139 -17.39 -2.19 -2.82
C ARG A 139 -17.78 -0.84 -2.23
N VAL A 140 -17.08 -0.38 -1.21
CA VAL A 140 -17.13 1.02 -0.80
C VAL A 140 -16.29 1.80 -1.81
N GLY A 141 -16.74 1.77 -3.04
CA GLY A 141 -16.32 2.64 -4.14
C GLY A 141 -17.38 3.69 -4.37
N GLY A 142 -18.10 4.05 -3.32
CA GLY A 142 -18.81 5.31 -3.25
C GLY A 142 -17.75 6.39 -3.11
N ALA A 143 -17.87 7.46 -3.90
CA ALA A 143 -17.13 8.67 -3.69
C ALA A 143 -17.05 8.94 -2.19
N ILE A 144 -15.84 9.26 -1.69
CA ILE A 144 -15.61 9.67 -0.30
C ILE A 144 -16.25 11.05 -0.13
N ASN A 145 -17.57 11.10 -0.19
CA ASN A 145 -18.38 12.31 0.03
C ASN A 145 -19.24 12.19 1.28
N ASP A 146 -19.28 11.00 1.90
CA ASP A 146 -19.78 10.94 3.26
C ASP A 146 -18.66 11.41 4.18
N PRO A 147 -18.87 12.49 4.94
CA PRO A 147 -17.91 12.90 5.95
C PRO A 147 -17.70 11.70 6.88
N LEU A 148 -16.44 11.24 6.98
CA LEU A 148 -16.09 10.24 7.98
C LEU A 148 -16.65 10.70 9.32
N PRO A 149 -17.29 9.84 10.11
CA PRO A 149 -17.77 10.23 11.43
C PRO A 149 -16.59 10.82 12.20
N ASN A 150 -16.81 11.97 12.82
CA ASN A 150 -15.79 12.59 13.66
C ASN A 150 -15.56 11.63 14.84
N ILE A 151 -14.42 10.96 14.85
CA ILE A 151 -14.00 10.09 15.94
C ILE A 151 -13.10 10.91 16.84
N GLU A 152 -13.61 11.25 18.02
CA GLU A 152 -12.84 11.96 19.02
C GLU A 152 -11.61 11.12 19.44
N PRO A 153 -10.43 11.77 19.60
CA PRO A 153 -9.22 11.06 20.02
C PRO A 153 -9.40 10.43 21.42
N ILE A 154 -9.26 9.11 21.52
CA ILE A 154 -9.36 8.39 22.81
C ILE A 154 -8.28 8.86 23.79
N LEU A 155 -7.12 9.26 23.28
CA LEU A 155 -5.96 9.70 24.07
C LEU A 155 -5.80 11.22 24.11
N GLY A 156 -6.84 11.99 23.81
CA GLY A 156 -6.77 13.45 23.66
C GLY A 156 -6.19 14.22 24.85
N GLU A 157 -6.34 13.68 26.06
CA GLU A 157 -5.82 14.28 27.29
C GLU A 157 -4.42 13.78 27.68
N THR A 158 -3.89 12.77 27.02
CA THR A 158 -2.58 12.20 27.35
C THR A 158 -1.49 12.86 26.53
N ILE A 159 -0.63 13.65 27.20
CA ILE A 159 0.54 14.30 26.61
C ILE A 159 1.85 13.71 27.13
N TRP A 160 1.89 12.39 27.26
CA TRP A 160 3.03 11.68 27.84
C TRP A 160 4.18 11.59 26.85
N GLY A 161 5.37 11.93 27.34
CA GLY A 161 6.61 11.78 26.59
C GLY A 161 7.48 10.64 27.15
N GLN A 162 8.64 10.45 26.53
CA GLN A 162 9.61 9.44 26.97
C GLN A 162 10.65 9.98 27.96
N GLY A 163 10.74 11.31 28.10
CA GLY A 163 11.64 12.01 29.00
C GLY A 163 11.01 12.29 30.37
N LYS A 164 11.59 13.23 31.12
CA LYS A 164 11.05 13.66 32.43
C LYS A 164 9.62 14.19 32.30
N PRO A 165 8.73 13.88 33.26
CA PRO A 165 8.95 13.07 34.48
C PRO A 165 8.80 11.55 34.26
N PHE A 166 8.41 11.08 33.07
CA PHE A 166 7.99 9.70 32.81
C PHE A 166 9.14 8.69 32.85
N ASN A 167 10.38 9.13 32.71
CA ASN A 167 11.58 8.29 32.78
C ASN A 167 12.29 8.32 34.12
N ASN A 168 11.69 8.86 35.21
CA ASN A 168 12.37 9.06 36.47
C ASN A 168 12.93 7.76 37.11
N LEU A 169 12.31 6.61 36.81
CA LEU A 169 12.73 5.30 37.29
C LEU A 169 13.59 4.53 36.25
N CYS A 170 13.84 5.09 35.09
CA CYS A 170 14.70 4.45 34.10
C CYS A 170 16.17 4.48 34.51
N PRO A 171 17.00 3.51 34.08
CA PRO A 171 18.42 3.44 34.43
C PRO A 171 19.20 4.65 33.92
N ILE A 172 20.31 4.94 34.58
CA ILE A 172 21.31 5.93 34.17
C ILE A 172 22.35 5.19 33.36
N ILE A 173 22.58 5.64 32.12
CA ILE A 173 23.57 5.07 31.18
C ILE A 173 24.50 6.20 30.76
N ASN A 174 25.80 6.03 30.91
CA ASN A 174 26.80 7.05 30.59
C ASN A 174 26.57 8.43 31.25
N GLY A 175 26.04 8.44 32.46
CA GLY A 175 25.76 9.67 33.22
C GLY A 175 24.41 10.34 32.89
N GLU A 176 23.68 9.85 31.91
CA GLU A 176 22.36 10.36 31.52
C GLU A 176 21.26 9.33 31.78
N ARG A 177 20.08 9.83 32.18
CA ARG A 177 18.92 8.97 32.37
C ARG A 177 18.35 8.55 31.04
N SER A 178 18.21 7.23 30.82
CA SER A 178 17.62 6.69 29.59
C SER A 178 16.15 7.09 29.45
N VAL A 179 15.65 7.10 28.22
CA VAL A 179 14.23 7.33 27.92
C VAL A 179 13.38 6.12 28.29
N ALA A 180 12.07 6.32 28.53
CA ALA A 180 11.15 5.25 28.89
C ALA A 180 10.91 4.24 27.73
N GLY A 181 11.15 4.65 26.49
CA GLY A 181 10.88 3.86 25.28
C GLY A 181 9.47 4.09 24.72
N CYS A 182 9.38 4.18 23.40
CA CYS A 182 8.13 4.52 22.70
C CYS A 182 7.01 3.50 22.94
N VAL A 183 7.34 2.21 22.93
CA VAL A 183 6.36 1.13 23.13
C VAL A 183 5.78 1.17 24.54
N ALA A 184 6.62 1.30 25.58
CA ALA A 184 6.17 1.39 26.96
C ALA A 184 5.29 2.62 27.17
N THR A 185 5.66 3.77 26.62
CA THR A 185 4.88 5.01 26.70
C THR A 185 3.52 4.84 26.01
N ALA A 186 3.47 4.28 24.80
CA ALA A 186 2.23 4.07 24.05
C ALA A 186 1.28 3.11 24.78
N ILE A 187 1.78 1.96 25.23
CA ILE A 187 0.97 0.99 25.98
C ILE A 187 0.42 1.61 27.27
N SER A 188 1.24 2.37 28.01
CA SER A 188 0.81 3.03 29.24
C SER A 188 -0.31 4.05 28.99
N GLN A 189 -0.28 4.79 27.88
CA GLN A 189 -1.34 5.72 27.51
C GLN A 189 -2.65 4.97 27.18
N ILE A 190 -2.56 3.86 26.43
CA ILE A 190 -3.73 3.02 26.14
C ILE A 190 -4.34 2.46 27.44
N MET A 191 -3.51 1.91 28.32
CA MET A 191 -3.98 1.40 29.61
C MET A 191 -4.62 2.50 30.46
N TYR A 192 -4.10 3.71 30.41
CA TYR A 192 -4.68 4.85 31.12
C TYR A 192 -6.06 5.23 30.58
N ALA A 193 -6.24 5.22 29.27
CA ALA A 193 -7.50 5.56 28.63
C ALA A 193 -8.62 4.53 28.89
N HIS A 194 -8.26 3.29 29.23
CA HIS A 194 -9.20 2.18 29.47
C HIS A 194 -9.37 1.80 30.93
N LYS A 195 -9.13 2.73 31.85
CA LYS A 195 -9.37 2.55 33.31
C LYS A 195 -10.81 2.29 33.62
#